data_8a358a157b47e1248ae595343c66f39d
#
_entry.id   8a358a157b47e1248ae595343c66f39d
#
_cell.length_a   1.000
_cell.length_b   1.000
_cell.length_c   1.000
_cell.angle_alpha   90.00
_cell.angle_beta   90.00
_cell.angle_gamma   90.00
#
_symmetry.space_group_name_H-M   'P 1'
#
loop_
_entity.id
_entity.type
_entity.pdbx_description
1 polymer ?
#
loop_
_entity_poly.entity_id
_entity_poly.type
_entity_poly.pdbx_seq_one_letter_code
_entity_poly.pdbx_strand_id
1 'polypeptide(L)'
;MSMVLALGVLLLSLMVFQMFQKTQLVMFDSTSLNMPVGSVEKVFGKPNEIVEETEIGYHNPWRAKDPYLFKTGRLFYDYENFKWKGYSGRVTFTFSESHRLQGASVYFPVASKAQQKEIFYQMTKDMKAEIEALPNFQSLKVDALVGDDGGYRFKVKLKGQLRELRIDVYPDVYPTEYEDDDNPEINQYHIRIDQSQW
;
A
#
# COMPACT_ATOMS: atom_id res chain seq x y z
N MET A 1 40.88 -12.91 -20.91
CA MET A 1 39.80 -12.77 -19.92
C MET A 1 38.84 -13.92 -20.10
N SER A 2 38.68 -14.79 -19.09
CA SER A 2 37.95 -16.05 -19.21
C SER A 2 36.46 -15.79 -19.52
N MET A 3 35.89 -16.56 -20.43
CA MET A 3 34.46 -16.54 -20.81
C MET A 3 33.52 -16.68 -19.58
N VAL A 4 33.99 -17.37 -18.53
CA VAL A 4 33.30 -17.51 -17.23
C VAL A 4 33.17 -16.19 -16.50
N LEU A 5 34.17 -15.32 -16.53
CA LEU A 5 34.16 -14.01 -15.90
C LEU A 5 33.17 -13.06 -16.62
N ALA A 6 33.12 -13.12 -17.95
CA ALA A 6 32.18 -12.33 -18.74
C ALA A 6 30.71 -12.75 -18.49
N LEU A 7 30.47 -14.06 -18.38
CA LEU A 7 29.14 -14.60 -18.06
C LEU A 7 28.69 -14.21 -16.63
N GLY A 8 29.61 -14.23 -15.66
CA GLY A 8 29.35 -13.82 -14.28
C GLY A 8 28.99 -12.34 -14.16
N VAL A 9 29.70 -11.47 -14.88
CA VAL A 9 29.40 -10.02 -14.90
C VAL A 9 28.06 -9.75 -15.58
N LEU A 10 27.75 -10.47 -16.67
CA LEU A 10 26.47 -10.34 -17.37
C LEU A 10 25.28 -10.78 -16.49
N LEU A 11 25.42 -11.90 -15.78
CA LEU A 11 24.39 -12.38 -14.84
C LEU A 11 24.21 -11.43 -13.66
N LEU A 12 25.30 -10.88 -13.10
CA LEU A 12 25.24 -9.88 -12.04
C LEU A 12 24.56 -8.59 -12.52
N SER A 13 24.88 -8.12 -13.71
CA SER A 13 24.26 -6.91 -14.28
C SER A 13 22.77 -7.12 -14.57
N LEU A 14 22.38 -8.30 -15.05
CA LEU A 14 20.97 -8.67 -15.23
C LEU A 14 20.22 -8.77 -13.90
N MET A 15 20.81 -9.36 -12.85
CA MET A 15 20.21 -9.41 -11.53
C MET A 15 20.06 -8.01 -10.92
N VAL A 16 21.10 -7.16 -11.03
CA VAL A 16 21.04 -5.77 -10.57
C VAL A 16 19.98 -4.99 -11.36
N PHE A 17 19.90 -5.16 -12.67
CA PHE A 17 18.88 -4.51 -13.50
C PHE A 17 17.46 -4.94 -13.10
N GLN A 18 17.24 -6.23 -12.80
CA GLN A 18 15.94 -6.72 -12.33
C GLN A 18 15.58 -6.19 -10.94
N MET A 19 16.57 -5.98 -10.05
CA MET A 19 16.34 -5.38 -8.72
C MET A 19 15.87 -3.93 -8.80
N PHE A 20 16.13 -3.22 -9.87
CA PHE A 20 15.72 -1.83 -10.09
C PHE A 20 14.47 -1.69 -10.96
N GLN A 21 13.85 -2.77 -11.39
CA GLN A 21 12.59 -2.66 -12.11
C GLN A 21 11.51 -2.10 -11.17
N LYS A 22 10.97 -0.97 -11.58
CA LYS A 22 9.91 -0.27 -10.84
C LYS A 22 8.61 -1.08 -10.95
N THR A 23 8.09 -1.54 -9.82
CA THR A 23 6.76 -2.16 -9.77
C THR A 23 5.72 -1.05 -9.76
N GLN A 24 5.02 -0.89 -10.87
CA GLN A 24 3.91 0.05 -10.96
C GLN A 24 2.81 -0.36 -9.98
N LEU A 25 2.30 0.61 -9.22
CA LEU A 25 1.11 0.43 -8.40
C LEU A 25 -0.13 0.44 -9.31
N VAL A 26 -1.08 -0.43 -9.01
CA VAL A 26 -2.40 -0.40 -9.63
C VAL A 26 -3.15 0.82 -9.10
N MET A 27 -4.07 1.40 -9.84
CA MET A 27 -4.81 2.64 -9.53
C MET A 27 -4.00 3.94 -9.62
N PHE A 28 -2.68 3.88 -9.78
CA PHE A 28 -1.82 5.06 -9.75
C PHE A 28 -0.97 5.13 -11.01
N ASP A 29 -1.41 5.93 -11.97
CA ASP A 29 -0.66 6.17 -13.18
C ASP A 29 0.70 6.80 -12.85
N SER A 30 1.74 6.32 -13.53
CA SER A 30 3.11 6.81 -13.36
C SER A 30 3.74 6.65 -11.97
N THR A 31 3.09 5.92 -11.05
CA THR A 31 3.60 5.71 -9.70
C THR A 31 4.03 4.25 -9.52
N SER A 32 5.23 4.06 -9.00
CA SER A 32 5.80 2.72 -8.79
C SER A 32 6.49 2.63 -7.44
N LEU A 33 6.50 1.42 -6.88
CA LEU A 33 7.28 1.13 -5.69
C LEU A 33 8.76 1.49 -5.90
N ASN A 34 9.42 1.82 -4.83
CA ASN A 34 10.80 2.29 -4.79
C ASN A 34 11.04 3.69 -5.42
N MET A 35 9.98 4.39 -5.81
CA MET A 35 10.06 5.77 -6.29
C MET A 35 10.47 6.72 -5.15
N PRO A 36 11.37 7.70 -5.39
CA PRO A 36 11.72 8.68 -4.37
C PRO A 36 10.53 9.60 -4.05
N VAL A 37 10.45 10.07 -2.81
CA VAL A 37 9.38 10.94 -2.31
C VAL A 37 9.11 12.15 -3.22
N GLY A 38 10.14 12.86 -3.63
CA GLY A 38 9.99 14.03 -4.52
C GLY A 38 9.44 13.71 -5.92
N SER A 39 9.48 12.43 -6.34
CA SER A 39 8.85 12.00 -7.60
C SER A 39 7.35 11.75 -7.39
N VAL A 40 6.94 11.27 -6.22
CA VAL A 40 5.52 11.13 -5.85
C VAL A 40 4.88 12.53 -5.75
N GLU A 41 5.56 13.48 -5.10
CA GLU A 41 5.10 14.87 -5.01
C GLU A 41 4.96 15.54 -6.39
N LYS A 42 5.79 15.20 -7.37
CA LYS A 42 5.64 15.71 -8.74
C LYS A 42 4.36 15.21 -9.42
N VAL A 43 3.89 14.01 -9.07
CA VAL A 43 2.68 13.41 -9.64
C VAL A 43 1.42 13.90 -8.91
N PHE A 44 1.45 13.93 -7.58
CA PHE A 44 0.27 14.21 -6.75
C PHE A 44 0.22 15.63 -6.18
N GLY A 45 1.30 16.40 -6.32
CA GLY A 45 1.44 17.69 -5.64
C GLY A 45 1.94 17.52 -4.21
N LYS A 46 1.76 18.58 -3.41
CA LYS A 46 2.08 18.53 -1.98
C LYS A 46 1.04 17.71 -1.24
N PRO A 47 1.44 16.86 -0.29
CA PRO A 47 0.50 16.14 0.55
C PRO A 47 -0.29 17.10 1.45
N ASN A 48 -1.47 16.69 1.87
CA ASN A 48 -2.29 17.40 2.85
C ASN A 48 -1.66 17.31 4.24
N GLU A 49 -1.08 16.14 4.55
CA GLU A 49 -0.41 15.88 5.81
C GLU A 49 0.84 15.03 5.59
N ILE A 50 1.85 15.23 6.43
CA ILE A 50 3.06 14.41 6.51
C ILE A 50 3.21 13.96 7.95
N VAL A 51 3.16 12.64 8.17
CA VAL A 51 3.37 12.02 9.48
C VAL A 51 4.68 11.24 9.46
N GLU A 52 5.55 11.47 10.42
CA GLU A 52 6.74 10.64 10.67
C GLU A 52 6.42 9.59 11.72
N GLU A 53 6.67 8.33 11.38
CA GLU A 53 6.42 7.22 12.29
C GLU A 53 7.23 7.34 13.57
N THR A 54 6.57 7.15 14.69
CA THR A 54 7.19 7.14 16.01
C THR A 54 6.94 5.80 16.68
N GLU A 55 7.98 5.16 17.15
CA GLU A 55 7.90 3.91 17.89
C GLU A 55 8.30 4.09 19.35
N ILE A 56 7.79 3.19 20.20
CA ILE A 56 8.17 3.12 21.61
C ILE A 56 9.33 2.15 21.77
N GLY A 57 10.49 2.67 22.18
CA GLY A 57 11.65 1.88 22.58
C GLY A 57 11.72 1.74 24.11
N TYR A 58 12.47 0.77 24.57
CA TYR A 58 12.77 0.57 25.98
C TYR A 58 14.29 0.48 26.16
N HIS A 59 14.85 1.30 27.05
CA HIS A 59 16.29 1.25 27.39
C HIS A 59 16.71 -0.11 27.93
N ASN A 60 15.79 -0.79 28.63
CA ASN A 60 15.99 -2.15 29.11
C ASN A 60 14.76 -2.99 28.76
N PRO A 61 14.87 -3.98 27.85
CA PRO A 61 13.74 -4.82 27.45
C PRO A 61 13.11 -5.62 28.60
N TRP A 62 13.82 -5.77 29.74
CA TRP A 62 13.34 -6.45 30.95
C TRP A 62 12.69 -5.50 31.98
N ARG A 63 12.76 -4.18 31.75
CA ARG A 63 12.17 -3.15 32.60
C ARG A 63 11.30 -2.22 31.77
N ALA A 64 10.04 -2.58 31.59
CA ALA A 64 9.04 -1.75 30.88
C ALA A 64 8.75 -0.39 31.54
N LYS A 65 9.56 0.05 32.52
CA LYS A 65 9.33 1.28 33.29
C LYS A 65 9.96 2.55 32.69
N ASP A 66 10.70 2.41 31.59
CA ASP A 66 11.43 3.54 31.01
C ASP A 66 11.25 3.57 29.46
N PRO A 67 9.99 3.76 28.98
CA PRO A 67 9.74 3.89 27.55
C PRO A 67 10.28 5.24 27.05
N TYR A 68 10.86 5.24 25.86
CA TYR A 68 11.19 6.46 25.13
C TYR A 68 10.61 6.41 23.73
N LEU A 69 10.24 7.56 23.19
CA LEU A 69 9.75 7.69 21.82
C LEU A 69 10.94 8.00 20.90
N PHE A 70 11.02 7.31 19.78
CA PHE A 70 11.99 7.62 18.74
C PHE A 70 11.33 7.60 17.36
N LYS A 71 11.83 8.45 16.49
CA LYS A 71 11.39 8.53 15.10
C LYS A 71 12.11 7.44 14.31
N THR A 72 11.34 6.69 13.53
CA THR A 72 11.87 5.61 12.67
C THR A 72 12.45 6.15 11.36
N GLY A 73 12.13 7.39 11.00
CA GLY A 73 12.46 7.98 9.70
C GLY A 73 11.53 7.53 8.56
N ARG A 74 10.54 6.67 8.85
CA ARG A 74 9.48 6.33 7.89
C ARG A 74 8.48 7.46 7.83
N LEU A 75 8.02 7.78 6.63
CA LEU A 75 7.10 8.86 6.37
C LEU A 75 5.79 8.34 5.77
N PHE A 76 4.69 8.95 6.20
CA PHE A 76 3.37 8.76 5.63
C PHE A 76 2.91 10.08 5.03
N TYR A 77 2.55 10.04 3.74
CA TYR A 77 2.07 11.20 3.00
C TYR A 77 0.60 10.99 2.66
N ASP A 78 -0.25 11.82 3.24
CA ASP A 78 -1.68 11.77 3.04
C ASP A 78 -2.15 12.75 1.98
N TYR A 79 -2.95 12.25 1.06
CA TYR A 79 -3.61 13.02 0.01
C TYR A 79 -5.11 12.79 0.09
N GLU A 80 -5.84 13.86 0.27
CA GLU A 80 -7.29 13.87 0.19
C GLU A 80 -7.76 13.98 -1.26
N ASN A 81 -9.05 13.74 -1.48
CA ASN A 81 -9.70 13.88 -2.80
C ASN A 81 -9.13 12.97 -3.90
N PHE A 82 -8.55 11.83 -3.53
CA PHE A 82 -8.18 10.79 -4.49
C PHE A 82 -9.42 10.25 -5.20
N LYS A 83 -9.32 10.05 -6.52
CA LYS A 83 -10.42 9.53 -7.34
C LYS A 83 -9.98 8.31 -8.13
N TRP A 84 -10.81 7.28 -8.10
CA TRP A 84 -10.62 6.07 -8.90
C TRP A 84 -11.98 5.50 -9.35
N LYS A 85 -12.17 5.33 -10.66
CA LYS A 85 -13.41 4.77 -11.26
C LYS A 85 -14.74 5.37 -10.72
N GLY A 86 -14.72 6.65 -10.40
CA GLY A 86 -15.90 7.36 -9.85
C GLY A 86 -15.99 7.31 -8.32
N TYR A 87 -15.18 6.51 -7.64
CA TYR A 87 -15.07 6.56 -6.20
C TYR A 87 -14.14 7.70 -5.76
N SER A 88 -14.48 8.34 -4.65
CA SER A 88 -13.66 9.40 -4.05
C SER A 88 -13.22 8.97 -2.66
N GLY A 89 -11.97 9.24 -2.31
CA GLY A 89 -11.39 8.83 -1.04
C GLY A 89 -10.09 9.57 -0.74
N ARG A 90 -9.31 9.00 0.15
CA ARG A 90 -7.96 9.47 0.49
C ARG A 90 -6.92 8.38 0.20
N VAL A 91 -5.69 8.78 -0.03
CA VAL A 91 -4.56 7.85 -0.17
C VAL A 91 -3.44 8.25 0.76
N THR A 92 -2.87 7.25 1.43
CA THR A 92 -1.66 7.37 2.24
C THR A 92 -0.53 6.62 1.54
N PHE A 93 0.51 7.33 1.15
CA PHE A 93 1.74 6.71 0.66
C PHE A 93 2.72 6.49 1.81
N THR A 94 3.24 5.28 1.92
CA THR A 94 4.23 4.90 2.94
C THR A 94 5.63 4.89 2.33
N PHE A 95 6.56 5.64 2.94
CA PHE A 95 7.96 5.70 2.53
C PHE A 95 8.86 5.07 3.59
N SER A 96 9.94 4.43 3.12
CA SER A 96 11.01 3.92 3.98
C SER A 96 11.82 5.06 4.61
N GLU A 97 12.70 4.72 5.57
CA GLU A 97 13.73 5.62 6.11
C GLU A 97 14.62 6.25 5.03
N SER A 98 14.84 5.56 3.92
CA SER A 98 15.56 6.09 2.74
C SER A 98 14.67 6.90 1.80
N HIS A 99 13.48 7.29 2.23
CA HIS A 99 12.49 8.07 1.50
C HIS A 99 12.10 7.46 0.14
N ARG A 100 11.96 6.13 0.13
CA ARG A 100 11.50 5.37 -1.04
C ARG A 100 10.12 4.81 -0.80
N LEU A 101 9.24 4.92 -1.80
CA LEU A 101 7.87 4.41 -1.74
C LEU A 101 7.85 2.90 -1.51
N GLN A 102 7.23 2.47 -0.42
CA GLN A 102 7.05 1.07 -0.04
C GLN A 102 5.66 0.53 -0.33
N GLY A 103 4.66 1.41 -0.25
CA GLY A 103 3.28 1.01 -0.44
C GLY A 103 2.33 2.19 -0.49
N ALA A 104 1.07 1.89 -0.73
CA ALA A 104 -0.03 2.82 -0.71
C ALA A 104 -1.25 2.18 -0.08
N SER A 105 -1.94 2.91 0.78
CA SER A 105 -3.24 2.57 1.34
C SER A 105 -4.28 3.55 0.84
N VAL A 106 -5.37 3.05 0.26
CA VAL A 106 -6.49 3.89 -0.22
C VAL A 106 -7.72 3.59 0.60
N TYR A 107 -8.41 4.62 1.02
CA TYR A 107 -9.63 4.56 1.84
C TYR A 107 -10.77 5.23 1.10
N PHE A 108 -11.83 4.47 0.80
CA PHE A 108 -13.05 4.97 0.19
C PHE A 108 -14.18 4.95 1.23
N PRO A 109 -14.65 6.11 1.72
CA PRO A 109 -15.76 6.18 2.65
C PRO A 109 -17.05 5.71 2.01
N VAL A 110 -17.88 5.05 2.80
CA VAL A 110 -19.20 4.51 2.38
C VAL A 110 -20.26 4.90 3.40
N ALA A 111 -21.45 5.20 2.94
CA ALA A 111 -22.50 5.75 3.79
C ALA A 111 -23.13 4.71 4.76
N SER A 112 -23.03 3.41 4.47
CA SER A 112 -23.64 2.36 5.29
C SER A 112 -23.00 0.99 5.08
N LYS A 113 -23.21 0.07 6.04
CA LYS A 113 -22.76 -1.33 5.94
C LYS A 113 -23.38 -2.07 4.74
N ALA A 114 -24.61 -1.78 4.38
CA ALA A 114 -25.26 -2.39 3.23
C ALA A 114 -24.59 -1.96 1.91
N GLN A 115 -24.33 -0.66 1.77
CA GLN A 115 -23.62 -0.11 0.62
C GLN A 115 -22.16 -0.56 0.58
N GLN A 116 -21.51 -0.72 1.72
CA GLN A 116 -20.15 -1.23 1.82
C GLN A 116 -20.00 -2.58 1.12
N LYS A 117 -20.92 -3.50 1.36
CA LYS A 117 -20.88 -4.84 0.76
C LYS A 117 -20.99 -4.79 -0.77
N GLU A 118 -21.89 -3.98 -1.30
CA GLU A 118 -22.09 -3.84 -2.75
C GLU A 118 -20.85 -3.21 -3.41
N ILE A 119 -20.37 -2.10 -2.87
CA ILE A 119 -19.19 -1.38 -3.36
C ILE A 119 -17.95 -2.26 -3.25
N PHE A 120 -17.77 -3.00 -2.15
CA PHE A 120 -16.66 -3.92 -1.99
C PHE A 120 -16.57 -4.96 -3.11
N TYR A 121 -17.68 -5.60 -3.45
CA TYR A 121 -17.69 -6.57 -4.56
C TYR A 121 -17.39 -5.91 -5.91
N GLN A 122 -17.93 -4.73 -6.16
CA GLN A 122 -17.65 -4.02 -7.41
C GLN A 122 -16.19 -3.58 -7.48
N MET A 123 -15.64 -2.99 -6.42
CA MET A 123 -14.23 -2.58 -6.36
C MET A 123 -13.28 -3.77 -6.50
N THR A 124 -13.60 -4.91 -5.91
CA THR A 124 -12.82 -6.15 -6.05
C THR A 124 -12.77 -6.61 -7.50
N LYS A 125 -13.90 -6.56 -8.21
CA LYS A 125 -14.00 -6.89 -9.63
C LYS A 125 -13.21 -5.90 -10.50
N ASP A 126 -13.34 -4.61 -10.22
CA ASP A 126 -12.65 -3.55 -10.95
C ASP A 126 -11.13 -3.63 -10.73
N MET A 127 -10.69 -3.92 -9.50
CA MET A 127 -9.28 -4.15 -9.16
C MET A 127 -8.71 -5.33 -9.93
N LYS A 128 -9.44 -6.45 -9.98
CA LYS A 128 -9.01 -7.62 -10.76
C LYS A 128 -8.83 -7.27 -12.24
N ALA A 129 -9.77 -6.54 -12.83
CA ALA A 129 -9.68 -6.13 -14.23
C ALA A 129 -8.47 -5.21 -14.50
N GLU A 130 -8.20 -4.26 -13.60
CA GLU A 130 -7.00 -3.40 -13.68
C GLU A 130 -5.70 -4.19 -13.61
N ILE A 131 -5.62 -5.18 -12.69
CA ILE A 131 -4.45 -6.05 -12.55
C ILE A 131 -4.22 -6.83 -13.83
N GLU A 132 -5.26 -7.46 -14.38
CA GLU A 132 -5.17 -8.28 -15.59
C GLU A 132 -4.85 -7.45 -16.84
N ALA A 133 -5.15 -6.15 -16.82
CA ALA A 133 -4.83 -5.21 -17.90
C ALA A 133 -3.38 -4.68 -17.86
N LEU A 134 -2.60 -4.96 -16.81
CA LEU A 134 -1.22 -4.49 -16.72
C LEU A 134 -0.37 -5.04 -17.89
N PRO A 135 0.45 -4.21 -18.56
CA PRO A 135 1.19 -4.59 -19.75
C PRO A 135 2.16 -5.77 -19.53
N ASN A 136 2.65 -5.91 -18.32
CA ASN A 136 3.59 -6.94 -17.90
C ASN A 136 2.94 -8.02 -17.01
N PHE A 137 1.62 -8.12 -17.02
CA PHE A 137 0.89 -9.14 -16.26
C PHE A 137 1.33 -10.55 -16.66
N GLN A 138 1.56 -11.41 -15.67
CA GLN A 138 1.93 -12.81 -15.86
C GLN A 138 0.92 -13.74 -15.24
N SER A 139 0.60 -13.55 -13.96
CA SER A 139 -0.38 -14.38 -13.26
C SER A 139 -0.96 -13.65 -12.03
N LEU A 140 -2.14 -14.10 -11.63
CA LEU A 140 -2.86 -13.62 -10.48
C LEU A 140 -3.30 -14.82 -9.62
N LYS A 141 -2.98 -14.77 -8.33
CA LYS A 141 -3.58 -15.64 -7.32
C LYS A 141 -4.44 -14.79 -6.39
N VAL A 142 -5.65 -15.26 -6.12
CA VAL A 142 -6.59 -14.59 -5.22
C VAL A 142 -6.82 -15.49 -4.02
N ASP A 143 -6.50 -14.99 -2.84
CA ASP A 143 -6.74 -15.65 -1.56
C ASP A 143 -7.82 -14.88 -0.80
N ALA A 144 -8.75 -15.56 -0.14
CA ALA A 144 -9.65 -14.93 0.80
C ALA A 144 -8.88 -14.56 2.07
N LEU A 145 -9.11 -13.34 2.59
CA LEU A 145 -8.59 -12.93 3.89
C LEU A 145 -9.55 -13.45 4.96
N VAL A 146 -8.97 -14.07 5.99
CA VAL A 146 -9.72 -14.57 7.15
C VAL A 146 -9.75 -13.45 8.19
N GLY A 147 -10.96 -13.06 8.61
CA GLY A 147 -11.21 -12.03 9.61
C GLY A 147 -12.69 -11.73 9.68
N ASP A 148 -13.12 -10.96 10.69
CA ASP A 148 -14.52 -10.70 10.97
C ASP A 148 -15.26 -10.02 9.82
N ASP A 149 -14.55 -9.19 9.03
CA ASP A 149 -15.12 -8.47 7.90
C ASP A 149 -14.80 -9.10 6.53
N GLY A 150 -13.91 -10.09 6.49
CA GLY A 150 -13.48 -10.75 5.26
C GLY A 150 -12.64 -9.82 4.37
N GLY A 151 -12.27 -10.33 3.18
CA GLY A 151 -11.50 -9.53 2.21
C GLY A 151 -10.87 -10.43 1.16
N TYR A 152 -10.15 -9.80 0.22
CA TYR A 152 -9.41 -10.53 -0.80
C TYR A 152 -7.98 -10.01 -0.91
N ARG A 153 -7.04 -10.95 -1.03
CA ARG A 153 -5.64 -10.70 -1.33
C ARG A 153 -5.33 -11.13 -2.75
N PHE A 154 -4.87 -10.19 -3.52
CA PHE A 154 -4.35 -10.41 -4.86
C PHE A 154 -2.83 -10.49 -4.81
N LYS A 155 -2.27 -11.64 -5.18
CA LYS A 155 -0.84 -11.84 -5.39
C LYS A 155 -0.56 -11.80 -6.87
N VAL A 156 0.09 -10.76 -7.33
CA VAL A 156 0.28 -10.44 -8.74
C VAL A 156 1.73 -10.69 -9.14
N LYS A 157 1.95 -11.60 -10.09
CA LYS A 157 3.24 -11.74 -10.74
C LYS A 157 3.30 -10.91 -12.01
N LEU A 158 4.37 -10.12 -12.12
CA LEU A 158 4.65 -9.32 -13.29
C LEU A 158 5.90 -9.83 -13.98
N LYS A 159 5.88 -9.88 -15.32
CA LYS A 159 7.04 -10.34 -16.12
C LYS A 159 8.27 -9.48 -15.83
N GLY A 160 9.40 -10.13 -15.62
CA GLY A 160 10.67 -9.45 -15.32
C GLY A 160 10.82 -8.96 -13.88
N GLN A 161 9.86 -9.20 -12.99
CA GLN A 161 9.97 -8.85 -11.58
C GLN A 161 10.24 -10.05 -10.70
N LEU A 162 11.14 -9.89 -9.73
CA LEU A 162 11.50 -10.95 -8.77
C LEU A 162 10.48 -11.05 -7.62
N ARG A 163 9.82 -9.97 -7.29
CA ARG A 163 8.87 -9.88 -6.18
C ARG A 163 7.44 -9.78 -6.67
N GLU A 164 6.52 -10.28 -5.89
CA GLU A 164 5.09 -10.18 -6.17
C GLU A 164 4.56 -8.83 -5.66
N LEU A 165 3.69 -8.19 -6.43
CA LEU A 165 2.86 -7.10 -5.95
C LEU A 165 1.70 -7.72 -5.17
N ARG A 166 1.53 -7.29 -3.94
CA ARG A 166 0.40 -7.66 -3.10
C ARG A 166 -0.60 -6.51 -3.05
N ILE A 167 -1.86 -6.84 -3.26
CA ILE A 167 -2.97 -5.92 -3.12
C ILE A 167 -4.02 -6.57 -2.24
N ASP A 168 -4.31 -5.97 -1.11
CA ASP A 168 -5.35 -6.41 -0.19
C ASP A 168 -6.53 -5.46 -0.33
N VAL A 169 -7.73 -6.01 -0.53
CA VAL A 169 -8.99 -5.26 -0.59
C VAL A 169 -9.89 -5.81 0.49
N TYR A 170 -10.32 -4.97 1.41
CA TYR A 170 -11.20 -5.39 2.50
C TYR A 170 -12.15 -4.27 2.96
N PRO A 171 -13.35 -4.64 3.41
CA PRO A 171 -14.20 -3.73 4.13
C PRO A 171 -13.55 -3.40 5.47
N ASP A 172 -13.56 -2.15 5.85
CA ASP A 172 -12.98 -1.68 7.10
C ASP A 172 -13.99 -0.82 7.86
N VAL A 173 -13.99 -0.95 9.17
CA VAL A 173 -14.86 -0.18 10.05
C VAL A 173 -13.97 0.50 11.08
N TYR A 174 -13.88 1.82 11.00
CA TYR A 174 -13.23 2.58 12.05
C TYR A 174 -14.26 2.90 13.14
N PRO A 175 -14.10 2.37 14.34
CA PRO A 175 -14.79 2.95 15.49
C PRO A 175 -14.29 4.40 15.59
N THR A 176 -15.20 5.35 15.69
CA THR A 176 -14.83 6.71 16.08
C THR A 176 -14.27 6.64 17.48
N GLU A 177 -12.99 6.95 17.69
CA GLU A 177 -12.27 6.85 18.97
C GLU A 177 -12.76 7.81 20.06
N TYR A 178 -13.86 8.48 19.85
CA TYR A 178 -14.50 9.31 20.86
C TYR A 178 -15.86 8.69 21.21
N GLU A 179 -15.81 7.77 22.16
CA GLU A 179 -16.94 7.50 23.04
C GLU A 179 -17.21 8.79 23.86
N ASP A 180 -17.84 9.76 23.23
CA ASP A 180 -18.62 10.73 23.97
C ASP A 180 -19.94 10.00 24.25
N ASP A 181 -20.21 9.66 25.50
CA ASP A 181 -21.33 8.83 25.97
C ASP A 181 -22.72 9.28 25.50
N ASP A 182 -22.81 10.43 24.84
CA ASP A 182 -24.05 11.04 24.35
C ASP A 182 -24.27 10.94 22.82
N ASN A 183 -23.36 10.30 22.06
CA ASN A 183 -23.53 10.23 20.61
C ASN A 183 -23.45 8.78 20.13
N PRO A 184 -24.55 8.19 19.62
CA PRO A 184 -24.53 6.81 19.13
C PRO A 184 -23.51 6.71 17.99
N GLU A 185 -22.61 5.77 18.13
CA GLU A 185 -21.57 5.30 17.23
C GLU A 185 -21.80 5.69 15.76
N ILE A 186 -21.11 6.72 15.29
CA ILE A 186 -20.98 6.94 13.86
C ILE A 186 -19.89 6.00 13.37
N ASN A 187 -20.25 4.74 13.17
CA ASN A 187 -19.39 3.78 12.51
C ASN A 187 -19.06 4.31 11.12
N GLN A 188 -17.81 4.66 10.89
CA GLN A 188 -17.36 5.05 9.57
C GLN A 188 -17.01 3.79 8.78
N TYR A 189 -17.84 3.45 7.82
CA TYR A 189 -17.62 2.33 6.91
C TYR A 189 -16.69 2.77 5.78
N HIS A 190 -15.67 1.97 5.48
CA HIS A 190 -14.73 2.23 4.41
C HIS A 190 -14.49 0.96 3.59
N ILE A 191 -14.07 1.13 2.35
CA ILE A 191 -13.31 0.10 1.64
C ILE A 191 -11.86 0.53 1.64
N ARG A 192 -10.99 -0.35 2.16
CA ARG A 192 -9.55 -0.12 2.19
C ARG A 192 -8.84 -1.01 1.18
N ILE A 193 -7.89 -0.42 0.46
CA ILE A 193 -7.05 -1.11 -0.51
C ILE A 193 -5.60 -0.82 -0.18
N ASP A 194 -4.86 -1.85 0.21
CA ASP A 194 -3.43 -1.76 0.51
C ASP A 194 -2.61 -2.38 -0.61
N GLN A 195 -1.58 -1.70 -1.06
CA GLN A 195 -0.65 -2.17 -2.08
C GLN A 195 0.78 -2.11 -1.57
N SER A 196 1.48 -3.23 -1.65
CA SER A 196 2.87 -3.37 -1.22
C SER A 196 3.59 -4.44 -2.02
N GLN A 197 4.91 -4.53 -1.85
CA GLN A 197 5.74 -5.58 -2.48
C GLN A 197 6.26 -6.52 -1.40
N TRP A 198 6.30 -7.82 -1.73
CA TRP A 198 6.84 -8.89 -0.88
C TRP A 198 8.15 -9.41 -1.42
#